data_004dad0b8e64ae3172d50feaeade8440
#
_entry.id   004dad0b8e64ae3172d50feaeade8440
#
_cell.length_a   1.000
_cell.length_b   1.000
_cell.length_c   1.000
_cell.angle_alpha   90.00
_cell.angle_beta   90.00
_cell.angle_gamma   90.00
#
_symmetry.space_group_name_H-M   'P 1'
#
loop_
_entity.id
_entity.type
_entity.pdbx_description
1 polymer ?
#
loop_
_entity_poly.entity_id
_entity_poly.type
_entity_poly.pdbx_seq_one_letter_code
_entity_poly.pdbx_strand_id
1 'polypeptide(L)'
;MKKLVQAFASLIIATSTFGGVTNVAAKESTPVYKIEYQDADSMKSVFTKELHKKYANVKFKKKKKNISVYESKNYQVKVKDLDIDTIGKQIISIEGKNKKTSEKKNVEVNVKVQDTVAPIITCADTITIEQNDVFDINNYVSLDEEGSIELTQGIDTSNTGLITTTIKATDTAGNVSEKNVTVNVEKGFYQIISDAALAQVGVNQDCTMLVTNSLAAVGINFHGAPIEYLNLGTLTNNPVPGDICVYQGHVALYIGNGQAVHGGWLGHQTVVSTVECTNAFIGYVHVNR
;
A
#
# COMPACT_ATOMS: atom_id res chain seq x y z
N MET A 1 -11.19 4.23 17.63
CA MET A 1 -12.20 5.08 18.31
C MET A 1 -13.14 5.61 17.24
N LYS A 2 -14.34 5.03 17.14
CA LYS A 2 -15.34 5.40 16.11
C LYS A 2 -15.83 6.82 16.37
N LYS A 3 -15.56 7.76 15.47
CA LYS A 3 -16.14 9.11 15.54
C LYS A 3 -17.61 9.05 15.15
N LEU A 4 -18.46 9.49 16.05
CA LEU A 4 -19.92 9.62 15.88
C LEU A 4 -20.17 10.75 14.86
N VAL A 5 -20.67 10.42 13.68
CA VAL A 5 -21.16 11.41 12.72
C VAL A 5 -22.54 11.87 13.18
N GLN A 6 -22.67 13.13 13.56
CA GLN A 6 -23.95 13.75 13.90
C GLN A 6 -24.70 14.07 12.58
N ALA A 7 -25.73 13.29 12.29
CA ALA A 7 -26.68 13.63 11.23
C ALA A 7 -27.87 14.40 11.85
N PHE A 8 -27.95 15.71 11.62
CA PHE A 8 -29.13 16.50 11.90
C PHE A 8 -30.08 16.42 10.69
N ALA A 9 -31.19 15.73 10.85
CA ALA A 9 -32.32 15.84 9.93
C ALA A 9 -33.63 15.83 10.73
N SER A 10 -34.32 16.95 10.73
CA SER A 10 -35.66 17.07 11.31
C SER A 10 -36.70 16.66 10.30
N LEU A 11 -37.46 15.60 10.62
CA LEU A 11 -38.62 15.16 9.82
C LEU A 11 -39.86 15.97 10.21
N ILE A 12 -40.22 16.95 9.42
CA ILE A 12 -41.51 17.66 9.58
C ILE A 12 -42.57 17.01 8.66
N ILE A 13 -43.63 16.49 9.26
CA ILE A 13 -44.76 15.92 8.54
C ILE A 13 -45.85 16.99 8.45
N ALA A 14 -46.18 17.42 7.25
CA ALA A 14 -47.34 18.26 7.02
C ALA A 14 -48.65 17.46 7.17
N THR A 15 -49.48 17.86 8.14
CA THR A 15 -50.90 17.45 8.19
C THR A 15 -51.71 18.37 7.25
N SER A 16 -52.27 17.83 6.19
CA SER A 16 -53.17 18.59 5.32
C SER A 16 -54.51 18.79 6.02
N THR A 17 -54.80 20.02 6.42
CA THR A 17 -56.18 20.49 6.63
C THR A 17 -56.58 21.35 5.41
N PHE A 18 -57.75 21.06 4.83
CA PHE A 18 -58.36 21.80 3.73
C PHE A 18 -58.71 23.23 4.17
N GLY A 19 -58.29 24.21 3.38
CA GLY A 19 -58.73 25.60 3.51
C GLY A 19 -57.85 26.50 2.63
N GLY A 20 -58.39 26.95 1.51
CA GLY A 20 -57.67 27.70 0.49
C GLY A 20 -57.12 29.04 0.95
N VAL A 21 -55.87 29.32 0.56
CA VAL A 21 -55.33 30.64 0.14
C VAL A 21 -54.01 30.32 -0.57
N THR A 22 -53.84 30.85 -1.77
CA THR A 22 -52.63 30.74 -2.59
C THR A 22 -51.48 31.50 -1.93
N ASN A 23 -50.65 30.77 -1.20
CA ASN A 23 -49.28 31.16 -0.91
C ASN A 23 -48.35 30.17 -1.59
N VAL A 24 -47.44 30.67 -2.41
CA VAL A 24 -46.33 29.91 -2.96
C VAL A 24 -45.46 29.50 -1.77
N ALA A 25 -45.84 28.38 -1.14
CA ALA A 25 -45.04 27.78 -0.13
C ALA A 25 -43.74 27.30 -0.77
N ALA A 26 -42.60 27.76 -0.25
CA ALA A 26 -41.30 27.21 -0.57
C ALA A 26 -41.39 25.70 -0.46
N LYS A 27 -41.03 24.97 -1.52
CA LYS A 27 -41.04 23.51 -1.59
C LYS A 27 -40.10 23.02 -0.50
N GLU A 28 -40.65 22.60 0.65
CA GLU A 28 -39.84 22.00 1.72
C GLU A 28 -38.99 20.88 1.13
N SER A 29 -37.72 21.01 1.23
CA SER A 29 -36.79 19.98 0.76
C SER A 29 -37.08 18.70 1.53
N THR A 30 -37.50 17.64 0.85
CA THR A 30 -37.68 16.31 1.45
C THR A 30 -36.36 15.91 2.14
N PRO A 31 -36.39 15.51 3.41
CA PRO A 31 -35.17 15.15 4.14
C PRO A 31 -34.45 14.00 3.43
N VAL A 32 -33.16 14.14 3.28
CA VAL A 32 -32.30 13.12 2.66
C VAL A 32 -31.58 12.36 3.78
N TYR A 33 -31.84 11.06 3.88
CA TYR A 33 -31.09 10.19 4.80
C TYR A 33 -29.72 9.90 4.21
N LYS A 34 -28.66 10.14 4.99
CA LYS A 34 -27.29 9.82 4.60
C LYS A 34 -26.89 8.49 5.23
N ILE A 35 -26.44 7.56 4.41
CA ILE A 35 -26.01 6.21 4.82
C ILE A 35 -24.62 5.98 4.27
N GLU A 36 -23.75 5.43 5.11
CA GLU A 36 -22.40 5.08 4.72
C GLU A 36 -22.41 3.86 3.78
N TYR A 37 -21.60 3.92 2.73
CA TYR A 37 -21.42 2.87 1.74
C TYR A 37 -20.99 1.56 2.42
N GLN A 38 -21.61 0.47 2.03
CA GLN A 38 -21.40 -0.88 2.58
C GLN A 38 -21.50 -1.00 4.12
N ASP A 39 -21.87 0.04 4.85
CA ASP A 39 -22.04 0.00 6.31
C ASP A 39 -23.49 -0.33 6.71
N ALA A 40 -23.73 -1.62 6.93
CA ALA A 40 -25.04 -2.11 7.40
C ALA A 40 -25.40 -1.57 8.81
N ASP A 41 -24.43 -1.21 9.64
CA ASP A 41 -24.69 -0.68 10.98
C ASP A 41 -25.04 0.81 10.92
N SER A 42 -24.44 1.57 10.00
CA SER A 42 -24.87 2.93 9.64
C SER A 42 -26.33 2.91 9.19
N MET A 43 -26.68 2.04 8.24
CA MET A 43 -28.07 1.87 7.78
C MET A 43 -29.03 1.54 8.92
N LYS A 44 -28.72 0.57 9.77
CA LYS A 44 -29.56 0.18 10.93
C LYS A 44 -29.73 1.35 11.88
N SER A 45 -28.65 2.06 12.18
CA SER A 45 -28.63 3.19 13.11
C SER A 45 -29.52 4.32 12.62
N VAL A 46 -29.37 4.75 11.35
CA VAL A 46 -30.14 5.81 10.74
C VAL A 46 -31.63 5.46 10.74
N PHE A 47 -31.99 4.28 10.23
CA PHE A 47 -33.41 3.91 10.14
C PHE A 47 -34.01 3.61 11.53
N THR A 48 -33.28 3.01 12.47
CA THR A 48 -33.79 2.83 13.83
C THR A 48 -34.15 4.17 14.46
N LYS A 49 -33.27 5.17 14.36
CA LYS A 49 -33.48 6.50 14.91
C LYS A 49 -34.67 7.20 14.28
N GLU A 50 -34.78 7.19 12.96
CA GLU A 50 -35.81 7.92 12.23
C GLU A 50 -37.18 7.21 12.28
N LEU A 51 -37.21 5.89 12.18
CA LEU A 51 -38.43 5.11 12.29
C LEU A 51 -39.01 5.10 13.72
N HIS A 52 -38.14 5.25 14.74
CA HIS A 52 -38.56 5.33 16.14
C HIS A 52 -39.52 6.49 16.39
N LYS A 53 -39.29 7.63 15.75
CA LYS A 53 -40.13 8.82 15.85
C LYS A 53 -41.56 8.58 15.31
N LYS A 54 -41.68 7.77 14.28
CA LYS A 54 -42.96 7.55 13.55
C LYS A 54 -43.72 6.30 14.01
N TYR A 55 -43.01 5.24 14.35
CA TYR A 55 -43.62 3.92 14.62
C TYR A 55 -43.36 3.41 16.05
N ALA A 56 -43.06 4.29 16.99
CA ALA A 56 -42.88 4.01 18.40
C ALA A 56 -42.04 2.74 18.73
N ASN A 57 -40.81 2.95 19.08
CA ASN A 57 -39.91 1.90 19.60
C ASN A 57 -39.66 0.71 18.67
N VAL A 58 -39.61 0.92 17.36
CA VAL A 58 -39.19 -0.15 16.43
C VAL A 58 -37.71 -0.41 16.58
N LYS A 59 -37.31 -1.69 16.52
CA LYS A 59 -35.93 -2.17 16.51
C LYS A 59 -35.69 -2.96 15.23
N PHE A 60 -34.47 -2.92 14.71
CA PHE A 60 -34.08 -3.76 13.59
C PHE A 60 -34.24 -5.24 13.96
N LYS A 61 -34.84 -6.00 13.08
CA LYS A 61 -35.10 -7.43 13.25
C LYS A 61 -34.24 -8.29 12.32
N LYS A 62 -34.27 -8.00 11.01
CA LYS A 62 -33.54 -8.75 9.98
C LYS A 62 -33.46 -7.99 8.65
N LYS A 63 -32.46 -8.36 7.82
CA LYS A 63 -32.36 -7.99 6.40
C LYS A 63 -32.55 -9.26 5.55
N LYS A 64 -33.26 -9.16 4.44
CA LYS A 64 -33.40 -10.21 3.43
C LYS A 64 -33.37 -9.56 2.06
N LYS A 65 -32.30 -9.79 1.29
CA LYS A 65 -32.04 -9.06 0.04
C LYS A 65 -32.13 -7.54 0.30
N ASN A 66 -32.88 -6.82 -0.51
CA ASN A 66 -33.06 -5.35 -0.45
C ASN A 66 -34.17 -4.92 0.54
N ILE A 67 -34.60 -5.77 1.47
CA ILE A 67 -35.64 -5.47 2.45
C ILE A 67 -35.06 -5.56 3.86
N SER A 68 -35.09 -4.45 4.59
CA SER A 68 -34.78 -4.40 6.02
C SER A 68 -36.07 -4.31 6.82
N VAL A 69 -36.23 -5.19 7.82
CA VAL A 69 -37.43 -5.27 8.64
C VAL A 69 -37.13 -4.75 10.04
N TYR A 70 -37.97 -3.83 10.50
CA TYR A 70 -37.97 -3.27 11.85
C TYR A 70 -39.28 -3.62 12.53
N GLU A 71 -39.27 -3.90 13.81
CA GLU A 71 -40.48 -4.29 14.55
C GLU A 71 -40.56 -3.60 15.92
N SER A 72 -41.79 -3.31 16.31
CA SER A 72 -42.18 -2.98 17.68
C SER A 72 -43.38 -3.83 18.10
N LYS A 73 -43.89 -3.60 19.31
CA LYS A 73 -45.12 -4.26 19.79
C LYS A 73 -46.29 -4.05 18.81
N ASN A 74 -46.45 -2.84 18.28
CA ASN A 74 -47.61 -2.44 17.49
C ASN A 74 -47.37 -2.35 15.98
N TYR A 75 -46.11 -2.30 15.53
CA TYR A 75 -45.78 -2.03 14.14
C TYR A 75 -44.76 -3.02 13.57
N GLN A 76 -44.89 -3.32 12.30
CA GLN A 76 -43.86 -3.88 11.44
C GLN A 76 -43.54 -2.87 10.36
N VAL A 77 -42.28 -2.53 10.18
CA VAL A 77 -41.82 -1.60 9.16
C VAL A 77 -40.83 -2.28 8.25
N LYS A 78 -41.05 -2.16 6.94
CA LYS A 78 -40.15 -2.66 5.91
C LYS A 78 -39.56 -1.49 5.15
N VAL A 79 -38.27 -1.41 5.11
CA VAL A 79 -37.52 -0.54 4.23
C VAL A 79 -37.16 -1.36 3.00
N LYS A 80 -37.60 -0.96 1.82
CA LYS A 80 -37.46 -1.68 0.55
C LYS A 80 -36.58 -0.89 -0.40
N ASP A 81 -35.94 -1.62 -1.31
CA ASP A 81 -35.24 -1.08 -2.47
C ASP A 81 -33.99 -0.24 -2.13
N LEU A 82 -33.47 -0.36 -0.90
CA LEU A 82 -32.21 0.26 -0.52
C LEU A 82 -31.04 -0.65 -0.88
N ASP A 83 -30.17 -0.14 -1.72
CA ASP A 83 -28.88 -0.71 -2.06
C ASP A 83 -27.77 0.11 -1.42
N ILE A 84 -27.11 -0.44 -0.41
CA ILE A 84 -25.97 0.20 0.28
C ILE A 84 -24.65 -0.04 -0.44
N ASP A 85 -24.62 -0.90 -1.46
CA ASP A 85 -23.44 -1.23 -2.24
C ASP A 85 -23.30 -0.35 -3.50
N THR A 86 -24.25 0.58 -3.71
CA THR A 86 -24.22 1.56 -4.80
C THR A 86 -24.24 2.98 -4.24
N ILE A 87 -23.14 3.71 -4.42
CA ILE A 87 -23.02 5.13 -4.04
C ILE A 87 -23.97 5.98 -4.89
N GLY A 88 -24.67 6.91 -4.27
CA GLY A 88 -25.54 7.84 -4.97
C GLY A 88 -26.87 8.12 -4.29
N LYS A 89 -27.73 8.84 -4.99
CA LYS A 89 -29.09 9.16 -4.54
C LYS A 89 -30.05 8.03 -4.94
N GLN A 90 -30.83 7.57 -3.98
CA GLN A 90 -31.85 6.54 -4.17
C GLN A 90 -33.18 7.00 -3.61
N ILE A 91 -34.29 6.57 -4.22
CA ILE A 91 -35.61 6.70 -3.67
C ILE A 91 -36.03 5.32 -3.17
N ILE A 92 -36.34 5.22 -1.89
CA ILE A 92 -36.70 3.96 -1.26
C ILE A 92 -38.11 3.99 -0.72
N SER A 93 -38.76 2.83 -0.65
CA SER A 93 -40.11 2.67 -0.11
C SER A 93 -40.08 2.17 1.33
N ILE A 94 -40.80 2.86 2.22
CA ILE A 94 -41.00 2.45 3.61
C ILE A 94 -42.46 2.04 3.79
N GLU A 95 -42.69 0.74 4.00
CA GLU A 95 -44.01 0.18 4.32
C GLU A 95 -44.16 0.01 5.83
N GLY A 96 -45.02 0.77 6.45
CA GLY A 96 -45.44 0.60 7.84
C GLY A 96 -46.77 -0.16 7.96
N LYS A 97 -46.79 -1.28 8.68
CA LYS A 97 -48.02 -2.05 8.99
C LYS A 97 -48.33 -2.00 10.48
N ASN A 98 -49.54 -1.56 10.84
CA ASN A 98 -50.05 -1.72 12.20
C ASN A 98 -50.46 -3.17 12.42
N LYS A 99 -49.94 -3.82 13.45
CA LYS A 99 -50.18 -5.26 13.72
C LYS A 99 -51.58 -5.54 14.27
N LYS A 100 -52.25 -4.52 14.87
CA LYS A 100 -53.60 -4.66 15.41
C LYS A 100 -54.67 -4.43 14.36
N THR A 101 -54.56 -3.33 13.59
CA THR A 101 -55.56 -2.95 12.59
C THR A 101 -55.28 -3.51 11.21
N SER A 102 -54.07 -4.05 10.99
CA SER A 102 -53.59 -4.46 9.67
C SER A 102 -53.45 -3.36 8.65
N GLU A 103 -53.69 -2.10 9.04
CA GLU A 103 -53.55 -0.93 8.19
C GLU A 103 -52.11 -0.77 7.71
N LYS A 104 -51.92 -0.45 6.44
CA LYS A 104 -50.61 -0.22 5.82
C LYS A 104 -50.50 1.19 5.32
N LYS A 105 -49.31 1.80 5.51
CA LYS A 105 -48.94 3.09 4.93
C LYS A 105 -47.59 2.96 4.23
N ASN A 106 -47.51 3.43 2.99
CA ASN A 106 -46.29 3.50 2.23
C ASN A 106 -45.83 4.95 2.13
N VAL A 107 -44.51 5.17 2.28
CA VAL A 107 -43.88 6.49 2.13
C VAL A 107 -42.62 6.31 1.32
N GLU A 108 -42.40 7.14 0.33
CA GLU A 108 -41.12 7.24 -0.37
C GLU A 108 -40.24 8.25 0.33
N VAL A 109 -38.96 7.92 0.44
CA VAL A 109 -37.96 8.80 1.03
C VAL A 109 -36.70 8.81 0.19
N ASN A 110 -36.01 9.96 0.18
CA ASN A 110 -34.74 10.11 -0.48
C ASN A 110 -33.60 9.63 0.47
N VAL A 111 -32.71 8.82 -0.08
CA VAL A 111 -31.49 8.37 0.60
C VAL A 111 -30.31 8.76 -0.26
N LYS A 112 -29.21 9.16 0.36
CA LYS A 112 -27.90 9.29 -0.26
C LYS A 112 -26.98 8.26 0.38
N VAL A 113 -26.58 7.25 -0.38
CA VAL A 113 -25.46 6.38 -0.01
C VAL A 113 -24.19 7.12 -0.41
N GLN A 114 -23.29 7.30 0.53
CA GLN A 114 -22.04 8.02 0.34
C GLN A 114 -20.92 7.30 1.10
N ASP A 115 -19.75 7.40 0.55
CA ASP A 115 -18.51 6.97 1.21
C ASP A 115 -17.83 8.21 1.79
N THR A 116 -17.54 8.18 3.08
CA THR A 116 -16.85 9.26 3.80
C THR A 116 -15.69 8.71 4.63
N VAL A 117 -15.35 7.44 4.44
CA VAL A 117 -14.25 6.76 5.13
C VAL A 117 -13.04 6.78 4.22
N ALA A 118 -11.92 7.25 4.71
CA ALA A 118 -10.67 7.22 3.95
C ALA A 118 -10.04 5.83 3.99
N PRO A 119 -9.31 5.42 2.94
CA PRO A 119 -8.68 4.11 2.86
C PRO A 119 -7.62 3.92 3.95
N ILE A 120 -7.46 2.68 4.41
CA ILE A 120 -6.44 2.32 5.40
C ILE A 120 -5.17 1.92 4.66
N ILE A 121 -4.07 2.65 4.92
CA ILE A 121 -2.75 2.36 4.36
C ILE A 121 -2.05 1.30 5.22
N THR A 122 -1.76 0.16 4.64
CA THR A 122 -0.95 -0.90 5.25
C THR A 122 0.40 -0.98 4.58
N CYS A 123 1.46 -0.68 5.32
CA CYS A 123 2.86 -0.84 4.92
C CYS A 123 3.76 -0.91 6.15
N ALA A 124 5.00 -1.38 5.97
CA ALA A 124 6.06 -1.25 6.99
C ALA A 124 6.38 0.23 7.25
N ASP A 125 6.81 0.56 8.45
CA ASP A 125 7.22 1.93 8.80
C ASP A 125 8.59 2.28 8.19
N THR A 126 9.42 1.24 7.93
CA THR A 126 10.69 1.34 7.20
C THR A 126 10.72 0.32 6.08
N ILE A 127 11.05 0.77 4.88
CA ILE A 127 11.27 -0.04 3.68
C ILE A 127 12.76 0.01 3.37
N THR A 128 13.43 -1.14 3.28
CA THR A 128 14.84 -1.21 2.92
C THR A 128 14.98 -1.63 1.47
N ILE A 129 15.81 -0.89 0.71
CA ILE A 129 16.13 -1.14 -0.70
C ILE A 129 17.62 -0.97 -0.94
N GLU A 130 18.14 -1.53 -2.01
CA GLU A 130 19.52 -1.34 -2.41
C GLU A 130 19.73 -0.04 -3.19
N GLN A 131 20.90 0.54 -3.09
CA GLN A 131 21.31 1.72 -3.84
C GLN A 131 21.21 1.45 -5.34
N ASN A 132 20.64 2.41 -6.07
CA ASN A 132 20.32 2.38 -7.50
C ASN A 132 19.19 1.42 -7.91
N ASP A 133 18.50 0.79 -6.97
CA ASP A 133 17.27 0.06 -7.30
C ASP A 133 16.16 1.02 -7.75
N VAL A 134 15.29 0.50 -8.61
CA VAL A 134 14.06 1.21 -8.99
C VAL A 134 13.06 1.07 -7.86
N PHE A 135 12.71 2.19 -7.24
CA PHE A 135 11.71 2.21 -6.17
C PHE A 135 10.30 2.43 -6.74
N ASP A 136 9.41 1.47 -6.50
CA ASP A 136 7.96 1.59 -6.75
C ASP A 136 7.21 1.31 -5.46
N ILE A 137 6.54 2.32 -4.91
CA ILE A 137 5.79 2.24 -3.67
C ILE A 137 4.68 1.18 -3.71
N ASN A 138 4.10 0.91 -4.88
CA ASN A 138 3.04 -0.08 -5.03
C ASN A 138 3.47 -1.51 -4.68
N ASN A 139 4.78 -1.79 -4.67
CA ASN A 139 5.31 -3.09 -4.24
C ASN A 139 5.32 -3.27 -2.71
N TYR A 140 5.11 -2.21 -1.94
CA TYR A 140 5.28 -2.18 -0.47
C TYR A 140 4.03 -1.77 0.28
N VAL A 141 2.99 -1.30 -0.43
CA VAL A 141 1.78 -0.73 0.17
C VAL A 141 0.54 -1.47 -0.31
N SER A 142 -0.39 -1.69 0.58
CA SER A 142 -1.74 -2.13 0.24
C SER A 142 -2.79 -1.23 0.90
N LEU A 143 -3.94 -1.11 0.25
CA LEU A 143 -5.13 -0.46 0.78
C LEU A 143 -6.17 -1.52 1.11
N ASP A 144 -7.07 -1.23 2.03
CA ASP A 144 -8.22 -2.09 2.39
C ASP A 144 -9.38 -1.95 1.40
N GLU A 145 -9.30 -0.98 0.49
CA GLU A 145 -10.29 -0.69 -0.56
C GLU A 145 -9.63 -0.21 -1.86
N GLU A 146 -10.43 -0.02 -2.89
CA GLU A 146 -9.95 0.48 -4.18
C GLU A 146 -9.58 1.97 -4.11
N GLY A 147 -8.37 2.30 -4.56
CA GLY A 147 -7.84 3.68 -4.50
C GLY A 147 -6.52 3.85 -5.23
N SER A 148 -6.03 5.06 -5.22
CA SER A 148 -4.72 5.45 -5.75
C SER A 148 -3.73 5.71 -4.63
N ILE A 149 -2.44 5.43 -4.90
CA ILE A 149 -1.34 5.67 -3.99
C ILE A 149 -0.38 6.65 -4.65
N GLU A 150 0.00 7.70 -3.92
CA GLU A 150 0.97 8.70 -4.35
C GLU A 150 1.99 8.97 -3.24
N LEU A 151 3.22 9.31 -3.60
CA LEU A 151 4.22 9.83 -2.68
C LEU A 151 4.25 11.35 -2.77
N THR A 152 4.31 12.02 -1.63
CA THR A 152 4.46 13.48 -1.58
C THR A 152 5.82 13.96 -2.08
N GLN A 153 6.83 13.07 -2.00
CA GLN A 153 8.18 13.29 -2.51
C GLN A 153 8.71 11.99 -3.12
N GLY A 154 9.29 12.09 -4.31
CA GLY A 154 9.98 10.97 -4.97
C GLY A 154 11.19 10.50 -4.17
N ILE A 155 11.54 9.22 -4.31
CA ILE A 155 12.69 8.59 -3.65
C ILE A 155 13.85 8.55 -4.65
N ASP A 156 14.94 9.23 -4.31
CA ASP A 156 16.22 9.15 -5.03
C ASP A 156 17.07 8.04 -4.38
N THR A 157 17.24 6.94 -5.10
CA THR A 157 18.01 5.77 -4.64
C THR A 157 19.50 5.82 -4.98
N SER A 158 19.96 6.91 -5.63
CA SER A 158 21.36 7.04 -6.06
C SER A 158 22.34 7.18 -4.90
N ASN A 159 21.87 7.59 -3.72
CA ASN A 159 22.67 7.76 -2.51
C ASN A 159 22.11 6.92 -1.36
N THR A 160 23.01 6.32 -0.60
CA THR A 160 22.64 5.58 0.63
C THR A 160 22.18 6.54 1.73
N GLY A 161 21.20 6.10 2.53
CA GLY A 161 20.70 6.87 3.67
C GLY A 161 19.21 6.69 3.92
N LEU A 162 18.70 7.42 4.89
CA LEU A 162 17.29 7.40 5.26
C LEU A 162 16.56 8.56 4.59
N ILE A 163 15.51 8.23 3.85
CA ILE A 163 14.64 9.20 3.18
C ILE A 163 13.24 9.03 3.77
N THR A 164 12.71 10.09 4.38
CA THR A 164 11.33 10.09 4.89
C THR A 164 10.41 10.75 3.88
N THR A 165 9.32 10.09 3.54
CA THR A 165 8.27 10.60 2.66
C THR A 165 6.90 10.28 3.25
N THR A 166 5.86 10.87 2.68
CA THR A 166 4.47 10.60 3.07
C THR A 166 3.76 9.90 1.91
N ILE A 167 3.14 8.77 2.24
CA ILE A 167 2.22 8.07 1.36
C ILE A 167 0.87 8.76 1.50
N LYS A 168 0.28 9.16 0.38
CA LYS A 168 -1.07 9.67 0.29
C LYS A 168 -1.92 8.66 -0.47
N ALA A 169 -2.97 8.14 0.15
CA ALA A 169 -3.93 7.27 -0.49
C ALA A 169 -5.25 8.00 -0.69
N THR A 170 -5.86 7.82 -1.85
CA THR A 170 -7.16 8.42 -2.20
C THR A 170 -8.06 7.34 -2.75
N ASP A 171 -9.24 7.14 -2.14
CA ASP A 171 -10.24 6.19 -2.63
C ASP A 171 -11.01 6.73 -3.85
N THR A 172 -11.93 5.92 -4.37
CA THR A 172 -12.77 6.28 -5.53
C THR A 172 -13.79 7.38 -5.21
N ALA A 173 -14.11 7.61 -3.94
CA ALA A 173 -15.03 8.66 -3.48
C ALA A 173 -14.31 10.00 -3.21
N GLY A 174 -12.97 10.01 -3.21
CA GLY A 174 -12.14 11.18 -2.97
C GLY A 174 -11.75 11.39 -1.50
N ASN A 175 -11.97 10.40 -0.62
CA ASN A 175 -11.48 10.48 0.75
C ASN A 175 -9.98 10.17 0.78
N VAL A 176 -9.24 10.83 1.66
CA VAL A 176 -7.78 10.81 1.68
C VAL A 176 -7.27 10.37 3.04
N SER A 177 -6.30 9.48 3.04
CA SER A 177 -5.47 9.16 4.20
C SER A 177 -3.99 9.36 3.89
N GLU A 178 -3.19 9.57 4.94
CA GLU A 178 -1.76 9.79 4.83
C GLU A 178 -1.01 8.95 5.86
N LYS A 179 0.16 8.43 5.47
CA LYS A 179 1.08 7.69 6.35
C LYS A 179 2.52 8.05 6.02
N ASN A 180 3.30 8.42 7.04
CA ASN A 180 4.73 8.59 6.88
C ASN A 180 5.44 7.23 6.78
N VAL A 181 6.42 7.14 5.90
CA VAL A 181 7.29 5.98 5.73
C VAL A 181 8.73 6.44 5.58
N THR A 182 9.64 5.65 6.11
CA THR A 182 11.09 5.84 5.92
C THR A 182 11.59 4.82 4.92
N VAL A 183 12.26 5.27 3.88
CA VAL A 183 12.99 4.40 2.93
C VAL A 183 14.45 4.42 3.32
N ASN A 184 14.99 3.27 3.68
CA ASN A 184 16.39 3.05 3.98
C ASN A 184 17.10 2.54 2.72
N VAL A 185 17.89 3.40 2.09
CA VAL A 185 18.71 3.02 0.93
C VAL A 185 20.05 2.53 1.45
N GLU A 186 20.31 1.25 1.30
CA GLU A 186 21.55 0.60 1.73
C GLU A 186 22.48 0.34 0.54
N LYS A 187 23.76 0.14 0.81
CA LYS A 187 24.68 -0.31 -0.24
C LYS A 187 24.25 -1.67 -0.77
N GLY A 188 24.23 -1.81 -2.09
CA GLY A 188 23.94 -3.06 -2.72
C GLY A 188 25.03 -4.13 -2.44
N PHE A 189 24.62 -5.40 -2.46
CA PHE A 189 25.50 -6.55 -2.18
C PHE A 189 26.83 -6.51 -2.97
N TYR A 190 26.77 -6.28 -4.27
CA TYR A 190 27.96 -6.23 -5.12
C TYR A 190 28.80 -4.97 -4.89
N GLN A 191 28.18 -3.85 -4.53
CA GLN A 191 28.89 -2.63 -4.19
C GLN A 191 29.71 -2.81 -2.90
N ILE A 192 29.18 -3.57 -1.92
CA ILE A 192 29.92 -3.90 -0.70
C ILE A 192 31.19 -4.72 -1.02
N ILE A 193 31.09 -5.69 -1.93
CA ILE A 193 32.24 -6.50 -2.36
C ILE A 193 33.28 -5.61 -3.06
N SER A 194 32.84 -4.74 -3.98
CA SER A 194 33.71 -3.82 -4.70
C SER A 194 34.42 -2.84 -3.76
N ASP A 195 33.69 -2.24 -2.82
CA ASP A 195 34.24 -1.32 -1.83
C ASP A 195 35.26 -2.02 -0.91
N ALA A 196 34.96 -3.26 -0.50
CA ALA A 196 35.87 -4.09 0.30
C ALA A 196 37.15 -4.42 -0.47
N ALA A 197 37.07 -4.63 -1.79
CA ALA A 197 38.27 -4.82 -2.63
C ALA A 197 39.10 -3.53 -2.70
N LEU A 198 38.47 -2.40 -2.96
CA LEU A 198 39.10 -1.09 -3.05
C LEU A 198 39.80 -0.71 -1.72
N ALA A 199 39.20 -1.05 -0.57
CA ALA A 199 39.76 -0.78 0.75
C ALA A 199 41.07 -1.55 1.03
N GLN A 200 41.36 -2.59 0.23
CA GLN A 200 42.58 -3.40 0.35
C GLN A 200 43.72 -2.94 -0.58
N VAL A 201 43.54 -1.89 -1.36
CA VAL A 201 44.60 -1.35 -2.23
C VAL A 201 45.81 -0.93 -1.39
N GLY A 202 47.00 -1.38 -1.79
CA GLY A 202 48.24 -1.18 -1.06
C GLY A 202 48.60 -2.30 -0.03
N VAL A 203 47.62 -3.19 0.27
CA VAL A 203 47.89 -4.34 1.17
C VAL A 203 48.73 -5.39 0.43
N ASN A 204 49.72 -5.96 1.14
CA ASN A 204 50.52 -7.08 0.64
C ASN A 204 49.78 -8.40 0.88
N GLN A 205 49.27 -8.99 -0.17
CA GLN A 205 48.54 -10.26 -0.14
C GLN A 205 48.46 -10.85 -1.56
N ASP A 206 48.15 -12.13 -1.65
CA ASP A 206 47.90 -12.77 -2.95
C ASP A 206 46.51 -12.46 -3.51
N CYS A 207 46.27 -12.91 -4.74
CA CYS A 207 45.01 -12.65 -5.44
C CYS A 207 43.80 -13.33 -4.79
N THR A 208 43.98 -14.53 -4.22
CA THR A 208 42.87 -15.28 -3.59
C THR A 208 42.50 -14.68 -2.24
N MET A 209 43.48 -14.19 -1.45
CA MET A 209 43.18 -13.49 -0.19
C MET A 209 42.42 -12.20 -0.39
N LEU A 210 42.74 -11.40 -1.44
CA LEU A 210 41.99 -10.23 -1.80
C LEU A 210 40.51 -10.57 -1.98
N VAL A 211 40.22 -11.57 -2.84
CA VAL A 211 38.80 -11.93 -3.16
C VAL A 211 38.15 -12.55 -1.91
N THR A 212 38.80 -13.43 -1.19
CA THR A 212 38.29 -13.99 0.08
C THR A 212 37.88 -12.93 1.07
N ASN A 213 38.74 -11.94 1.34
CA ASN A 213 38.43 -10.86 2.27
C ASN A 213 37.31 -9.96 1.80
N SER A 214 37.20 -9.73 0.49
CA SER A 214 36.12 -8.92 -0.09
C SER A 214 34.77 -9.62 -0.02
N LEU A 215 34.74 -10.94 -0.26
CA LEU A 215 33.54 -11.75 -0.14
C LEU A 215 33.07 -11.91 1.32
N ALA A 216 34.02 -11.94 2.27
CA ALA A 216 33.70 -11.98 3.70
C ALA A 216 32.88 -10.75 4.15
N ALA A 217 33.02 -9.60 3.48
CA ALA A 217 32.25 -8.38 3.78
C ALA A 217 30.73 -8.56 3.55
N VAL A 218 30.33 -9.53 2.74
CA VAL A 218 28.92 -9.89 2.48
C VAL A 218 28.56 -11.26 3.08
N GLY A 219 29.39 -11.81 3.98
CA GLY A 219 29.13 -13.06 4.69
C GLY A 219 29.50 -14.34 3.92
N ILE A 220 30.14 -14.23 2.75
CA ILE A 220 30.62 -15.39 1.99
C ILE A 220 32.00 -15.78 2.49
N ASN A 221 32.09 -16.92 3.18
CA ASN A 221 33.34 -17.49 3.69
C ASN A 221 33.85 -18.55 2.72
N PHE A 222 34.69 -18.14 1.78
CA PHE A 222 35.29 -19.03 0.80
C PHE A 222 36.75 -18.66 0.59
N HIS A 223 37.62 -19.69 0.52
CA HIS A 223 39.00 -19.57 0.12
C HIS A 223 39.41 -20.82 -0.67
N GLY A 224 40.00 -20.64 -1.82
CA GLY A 224 40.35 -21.74 -2.70
C GLY A 224 41.31 -21.31 -3.81
N ALA A 225 41.68 -22.26 -4.70
CA ALA A 225 42.46 -21.96 -5.88
C ALA A 225 41.69 -21.03 -6.84
N PRO A 226 42.36 -20.19 -7.64
CA PRO A 226 41.71 -19.21 -8.53
C PRO A 226 40.58 -19.77 -9.38
N ILE A 227 40.69 -20.97 -9.92
CA ILE A 227 39.66 -21.60 -10.75
C ILE A 227 38.38 -21.99 -9.98
N GLU A 228 38.52 -22.24 -8.67
CA GLU A 228 37.40 -22.67 -7.82
C GLU A 228 36.40 -21.55 -7.58
N TYR A 229 36.77 -20.28 -7.76
CA TYR A 229 35.86 -19.12 -7.68
C TYR A 229 34.79 -19.13 -8.76
N LEU A 230 34.95 -19.92 -9.84
CA LEU A 230 33.88 -20.17 -10.83
C LEU A 230 32.62 -20.80 -10.20
N ASN A 231 32.76 -21.51 -9.08
CA ASN A 231 31.66 -22.20 -8.42
C ASN A 231 30.82 -21.28 -7.52
N LEU A 232 31.21 -20.02 -7.33
CA LEU A 232 30.51 -19.08 -6.45
C LEU A 232 29.35 -18.36 -7.11
N GLY A 233 29.14 -18.55 -8.41
CA GLY A 233 28.09 -17.85 -9.12
C GLY A 233 27.93 -18.29 -10.57
N THR A 234 27.41 -17.40 -11.39
CA THR A 234 27.20 -17.64 -12.82
C THR A 234 28.12 -16.77 -13.67
N LEU A 235 28.60 -17.33 -14.79
CA LEU A 235 29.36 -16.56 -15.76
C LEU A 235 28.47 -15.50 -16.42
N THR A 236 29.01 -14.28 -16.55
CA THR A 236 28.31 -13.15 -17.17
C THR A 236 29.20 -12.43 -18.18
N ASN A 237 28.56 -11.86 -19.22
CA ASN A 237 29.23 -10.97 -20.18
C ASN A 237 28.92 -9.48 -19.87
N ASN A 238 28.07 -9.21 -18.87
CA ASN A 238 27.70 -7.88 -18.43
C ASN A 238 28.09 -7.70 -16.94
N PRO A 239 29.40 -7.55 -16.64
CA PRO A 239 29.86 -7.51 -15.27
C PRO A 239 29.41 -6.22 -14.59
N VAL A 240 29.11 -6.33 -13.29
CA VAL A 240 28.89 -5.20 -12.39
C VAL A 240 30.05 -5.10 -11.38
N PRO A 241 30.36 -3.90 -10.82
CA PRO A 241 31.34 -3.80 -9.74
C PRO A 241 31.03 -4.79 -8.63
N GLY A 242 32.05 -5.59 -8.20
CA GLY A 242 31.90 -6.67 -7.24
C GLY A 242 31.89 -8.08 -7.85
N ASP A 243 31.78 -8.21 -9.17
CA ASP A 243 31.94 -9.48 -9.85
C ASP A 243 33.40 -9.95 -9.78
N ILE A 244 33.60 -11.28 -9.77
CA ILE A 244 34.92 -11.86 -9.72
C ILE A 244 35.45 -12.02 -11.16
N CYS A 245 36.64 -11.47 -11.42
CA CYS A 245 37.41 -11.74 -12.63
C CYS A 245 38.21 -13.01 -12.43
N VAL A 246 37.94 -14.07 -13.18
CA VAL A 246 38.65 -15.35 -13.08
C VAL A 246 39.57 -15.54 -14.29
N TYR A 247 40.81 -15.92 -14.02
CA TYR A 247 41.85 -16.16 -15.00
C TYR A 247 42.53 -17.53 -14.73
N GLN A 248 43.30 -18.00 -15.69
CA GLN A 248 44.19 -19.14 -15.44
C GLN A 248 45.25 -18.78 -14.40
N GLY A 249 45.13 -19.35 -13.19
CA GLY A 249 46.05 -19.13 -12.09
C GLY A 249 45.98 -17.77 -11.39
N HIS A 250 44.92 -16.98 -11.65
CA HIS A 250 44.71 -15.68 -11.00
C HIS A 250 43.24 -15.34 -10.83
N VAL A 251 42.90 -14.49 -9.83
CA VAL A 251 41.58 -13.90 -9.64
C VAL A 251 41.72 -12.41 -9.26
N ALA A 252 40.70 -11.63 -9.60
CA ALA A 252 40.61 -10.22 -9.25
C ALA A 252 39.12 -9.85 -9.03
N LEU A 253 38.86 -8.63 -8.58
CA LEU A 253 37.50 -8.11 -8.41
C LEU A 253 37.25 -6.94 -9.35
N TYR A 254 36.23 -7.05 -10.17
CA TYR A 254 35.81 -6.01 -11.07
C TYR A 254 35.25 -4.80 -10.32
N ILE A 255 35.66 -3.59 -10.72
CA ILE A 255 35.23 -2.33 -10.08
C ILE A 255 34.57 -1.35 -11.07
N GLY A 256 34.26 -1.81 -12.29
CA GLY A 256 33.66 -0.99 -13.32
C GLY A 256 34.70 -0.44 -14.34
N ASN A 257 34.20 0.06 -15.45
CA ASN A 257 34.99 0.75 -16.49
C ASN A 257 36.22 -0.04 -16.99
N GLY A 258 36.13 -1.37 -17.06
CA GLY A 258 37.22 -2.23 -17.49
C GLY A 258 38.38 -2.34 -16.50
N GLN A 259 38.17 -1.91 -15.25
CA GLN A 259 39.16 -1.98 -14.17
C GLN A 259 38.83 -3.04 -13.14
N ALA A 260 39.84 -3.57 -12.50
CA ALA A 260 39.74 -4.54 -11.42
C ALA A 260 40.77 -4.27 -10.33
N VAL A 261 40.49 -4.74 -9.10
CA VAL A 261 41.47 -4.83 -8.02
C VAL A 261 42.17 -6.18 -8.07
N HIS A 262 43.47 -6.17 -8.15
CA HIS A 262 44.30 -7.36 -8.25
C HIS A 262 45.19 -7.49 -7.01
N GLY A 263 45.18 -8.64 -6.34
CA GLY A 263 46.18 -9.00 -5.31
C GLY A 263 47.38 -9.73 -5.95
N GLY A 264 48.51 -9.73 -5.25
CA GLY A 264 49.72 -10.44 -5.70
C GLY A 264 50.46 -9.76 -6.86
N TRP A 265 50.17 -8.49 -7.16
CA TRP A 265 50.79 -7.72 -8.24
C TRP A 265 52.18 -7.21 -7.84
N LEU A 266 53.11 -7.12 -8.79
CA LEU A 266 54.43 -6.50 -8.61
C LEU A 266 55.08 -6.67 -7.21
N GLY A 267 55.20 -7.92 -6.71
CA GLY A 267 55.80 -8.23 -5.42
C GLY A 267 54.80 -8.30 -4.27
N HIS A 268 53.60 -8.84 -4.54
CA HIS A 268 52.50 -9.11 -3.60
C HIS A 268 51.61 -7.94 -3.22
N GLN A 269 51.69 -6.78 -3.90
CA GLN A 269 50.82 -5.66 -3.61
C GLN A 269 49.40 -5.86 -4.21
N THR A 270 48.43 -5.30 -3.53
CA THR A 270 47.06 -5.12 -4.07
C THR A 270 47.00 -3.79 -4.79
N VAL A 271 46.62 -3.82 -6.07
CA VAL A 271 46.56 -2.63 -6.95
C VAL A 271 45.30 -2.57 -7.75
N VAL A 272 44.91 -1.37 -8.19
CA VAL A 272 43.91 -1.18 -9.25
C VAL A 272 44.61 -1.23 -10.61
N SER A 273 44.14 -2.08 -11.51
CA SER A 273 44.64 -2.19 -12.86
C SER A 273 43.51 -2.51 -13.84
N THR A 274 43.81 -2.65 -15.12
CA THR A 274 42.85 -3.11 -16.12
C THR A 274 42.50 -4.58 -15.88
N VAL A 275 41.28 -4.99 -16.29
CA VAL A 275 40.89 -6.40 -16.30
C VAL A 275 41.85 -7.23 -17.17
N GLU A 276 42.32 -6.65 -18.27
CA GLU A 276 43.33 -7.31 -19.08
C GLU A 276 44.68 -7.38 -18.36
N CYS A 277 45.17 -8.58 -18.15
CA CYS A 277 46.47 -8.84 -17.50
C CYS A 277 47.21 -9.96 -18.25
N THR A 278 48.37 -10.37 -17.76
CA THR A 278 49.18 -11.41 -18.41
C THR A 278 48.58 -12.81 -18.34
N ASN A 279 47.65 -13.07 -17.42
CA ASN A 279 47.00 -14.36 -17.26
C ASN A 279 45.80 -14.45 -18.23
N ALA A 280 45.58 -15.62 -18.84
CA ALA A 280 44.46 -15.85 -19.74
C ALA A 280 43.13 -15.68 -19.01
N PHE A 281 42.31 -14.74 -19.47
CA PHE A 281 40.98 -14.45 -18.90
C PHE A 281 40.00 -15.57 -19.20
N ILE A 282 39.25 -16.03 -18.20
CA ILE A 282 38.23 -17.09 -18.33
C ILE A 282 36.83 -16.45 -18.39
N GLY A 283 36.54 -15.49 -17.47
CA GLY A 283 35.24 -14.83 -17.44
C GLY A 283 35.00 -14.06 -16.16
N TYR A 284 33.89 -13.33 -16.16
CA TYR A 284 33.36 -12.70 -14.95
C TYR A 284 32.38 -13.65 -14.28
N VAL A 285 32.43 -13.75 -12.96
CA VAL A 285 31.50 -14.52 -12.16
C VAL A 285 30.62 -13.57 -11.36
N HIS A 286 29.33 -13.57 -11.68
CA HIS A 286 28.30 -12.90 -10.89
C HIS A 286 27.99 -13.78 -9.69
N VAL A 287 28.41 -13.35 -8.50
CA VAL A 287 28.36 -14.14 -7.26
C VAL A 287 26.90 -14.34 -6.84
N ASN A 288 26.55 -15.58 -6.47
CA ASN A 288 25.22 -15.86 -5.92
C ASN A 288 25.08 -15.26 -4.51
N ARG A 289 23.89 -14.68 -4.23
CA ARG A 289 23.53 -14.15 -2.91
C ARG A 289 23.07 -15.24 -1.97
#